data_be7bbfb060e92dea63f57e1eb2219063
#
_entry.id   be7bbfb060e92dea63f57e1eb2219063
#
_cell.length_a   1.000
_cell.length_b   1.000
_cell.length_c   1.000
_cell.angle_alpha   90.00
_cell.angle_beta   90.00
_cell.angle_gamma   90.00
#
_symmetry.space_group_name_H-M   'P 1'
#
loop_
_entity.id
_entity.type
_entity.pdbx_description
1 polymer ?
#
loop_
_entity_poly.entity_id
_entity_poly.type
_entity_poly.pdbx_seq_one_letter_code
_entity_poly.pdbx_strand_id
1 'polypeptide(L)'
;ALESRISTALVEQTATMVFMPNSRARPEDYCDGFGLTSHELALIRTLPAHSRCFLVRQPDASVVVRLDLSNAPEVLTILSGRESSVRRLDLLREAVGDDPADWFPALTGHAWPGEKSDGPSDDDGALLPFKQAAE
;
A
#
# COMPACT_ATOMS: atom_id res chain seq x y z
N ALA A 1 12.85 28.66 -2.20
CA ALA A 1 11.75 29.21 -3.04
C ALA A 1 11.29 28.23 -4.13
N LEU A 2 12.19 27.45 -4.78
CA LEU A 2 11.79 26.45 -5.79
C LEU A 2 11.17 25.19 -5.15
N GLU A 3 11.72 24.70 -4.03
CA GLU A 3 11.22 23.53 -3.32
C GLU A 3 9.78 23.72 -2.80
N SER A 4 9.43 24.92 -2.32
CA SER A 4 8.06 25.17 -1.85
C SER A 4 7.02 25.17 -2.97
N ARG A 5 7.37 25.58 -4.20
CA ARG A 5 6.45 25.58 -5.35
C ARG A 5 6.19 24.19 -5.91
N ILE A 6 7.20 23.31 -5.90
CA ILE A 6 7.05 21.91 -6.33
C ILE A 6 6.18 21.16 -5.32
N SER A 7 6.36 21.38 -4.03
CA SER A 7 5.54 20.72 -2.99
C SER A 7 4.07 21.11 -3.07
N THR A 8 3.77 22.39 -3.31
CA THR A 8 2.39 22.88 -3.47
C THR A 8 1.72 22.27 -4.69
N ALA A 9 2.40 22.26 -5.84
CA ALA A 9 1.85 21.67 -7.06
C ALA A 9 1.62 20.16 -6.94
N LEU A 10 2.49 19.44 -6.24
CA LEU A 10 2.29 18.00 -5.97
C LEU A 10 1.07 17.76 -5.09
N VAL A 11 0.89 18.55 -4.04
CA VAL A 11 -0.27 18.44 -3.14
C VAL A 11 -1.57 18.74 -3.88
N GLU A 12 -1.59 19.79 -4.70
CA GLU A 12 -2.77 20.20 -5.49
C GLU A 12 -3.19 19.17 -6.54
N GLN A 13 -2.23 18.42 -7.10
CA GLN A 13 -2.47 17.41 -8.12
C GLN A 13 -2.70 16.00 -7.57
N THR A 14 -2.57 15.82 -6.25
CA THR A 14 -2.71 14.51 -5.63
C THR A 14 -4.15 14.27 -5.18
N ALA A 15 -4.84 13.34 -5.84
CA ALA A 15 -6.20 12.96 -5.50
C ALA A 15 -6.30 12.15 -4.20
N THR A 16 -5.25 11.41 -3.83
CA THR A 16 -5.22 10.59 -2.61
C THR A 16 -3.87 10.71 -1.93
N MET A 17 -3.86 11.06 -0.66
CA MET A 17 -2.67 11.13 0.19
C MET A 17 -2.75 10.09 1.30
N VAL A 18 -1.62 9.44 1.59
CA VAL A 18 -1.49 8.46 2.67
C VAL A 18 -0.49 8.96 3.68
N PHE A 19 -0.92 9.10 4.92
CA PHE A 19 -0.09 9.56 6.03
C PHE A 19 0.15 8.44 7.03
N MET A 20 1.41 8.07 7.18
CA MET A 20 1.84 7.08 8.17
C MET A 20 1.86 7.69 9.59
N PRO A 21 1.71 6.87 10.65
CA PRO A 21 1.83 7.34 12.03
C PRO A 21 3.15 8.09 12.27
N ASN A 22 3.05 9.28 12.83
CA ASN A 22 4.21 10.12 13.15
C ASN A 22 3.94 10.97 14.39
N SER A 23 4.41 10.51 15.54
CA SER A 23 4.26 11.23 16.82
C SER A 23 4.99 12.60 16.84
N ARG A 24 5.91 12.84 15.90
CA ARG A 24 6.69 14.09 15.77
C ARG A 24 6.18 15.00 14.66
N ALA A 25 5.04 14.69 14.05
CA ALA A 25 4.46 15.51 12.98
C ALA A 25 4.26 16.95 13.46
N ARG A 26 4.72 17.94 12.68
CA ARG A 26 4.60 19.36 13.02
C ARG A 26 3.37 19.96 12.34
N PRO A 27 2.65 20.88 13.03
CA PRO A 27 1.52 21.57 12.43
C PRO A 27 1.90 22.32 11.14
N GLU A 28 3.06 22.97 11.13
CA GLU A 28 3.55 23.77 10.01
C GLU A 28 3.71 22.91 8.74
N ASP A 29 4.24 21.69 8.90
CA ASP A 29 4.45 20.78 7.76
C ASP A 29 3.14 20.14 7.31
N TYR A 30 2.32 19.70 8.27
CA TYR A 30 1.15 18.87 7.97
C TYR A 30 -0.12 19.71 7.73
N CYS A 31 -0.39 20.73 8.55
CA CYS A 31 -1.57 21.58 8.36
C CYS A 31 -1.32 22.64 7.27
N ASP A 32 -0.22 23.37 7.37
CA ASP A 32 0.07 24.44 6.41
C ASP A 32 0.63 23.88 5.08
N GLY A 33 1.45 22.81 5.15
CA GLY A 33 2.07 22.19 3.98
C GLY A 33 1.13 21.28 3.19
N PHE A 34 0.46 20.34 3.85
CA PHE A 34 -0.44 19.36 3.20
C PHE A 34 -1.92 19.68 3.38
N GLY A 35 -2.27 20.75 4.06
CA GLY A 35 -3.66 21.18 4.27
C GLY A 35 -4.47 20.26 5.17
N LEU A 36 -3.83 19.54 6.12
CA LEU A 36 -4.53 18.72 7.08
C LEU A 36 -5.27 19.57 8.12
N THR A 37 -6.38 19.06 8.60
CA THR A 37 -7.04 19.62 9.78
C THR A 37 -6.29 19.28 11.06
N SER A 38 -6.49 20.05 12.12
CA SER A 38 -5.90 19.75 13.44
C SER A 38 -6.33 18.37 13.97
N HIS A 39 -7.53 17.91 13.61
CA HIS A 39 -8.03 16.60 13.98
C HIS A 39 -7.26 15.48 13.26
N GLU A 40 -7.05 15.60 11.96
CA GLU A 40 -6.26 14.64 11.15
C GLU A 40 -4.81 14.58 11.64
N LEU A 41 -4.21 15.72 11.97
CA LEU A 41 -2.88 15.76 12.58
C LEU A 41 -2.85 15.04 13.93
N ALA A 42 -3.87 15.23 14.77
CA ALA A 42 -3.98 14.54 16.05
C ALA A 42 -4.08 13.02 15.87
N LEU A 43 -4.85 12.55 14.88
CA LEU A 43 -4.91 11.12 14.51
C LEU A 43 -3.52 10.59 14.14
N ILE A 44 -2.80 11.24 13.23
CA ILE A 44 -1.47 10.83 12.80
C ILE A 44 -0.49 10.72 13.97
N ARG A 45 -0.58 11.64 14.94
CA ARG A 45 0.28 11.65 16.14
C ARG A 45 -0.05 10.56 17.14
N THR A 46 -1.32 10.18 17.23
CA THR A 46 -1.82 9.22 18.24
C THR A 46 -1.84 7.78 17.74
N LEU A 47 -1.86 7.56 16.43
CA LEU A 47 -1.80 6.21 15.85
C LEU A 47 -0.49 5.51 16.27
N PRO A 48 -0.57 4.29 16.86
CA PRO A 48 0.64 3.56 17.22
C PRO A 48 1.42 3.13 15.97
N ALA A 49 2.73 3.32 15.97
CA ALA A 49 3.60 2.99 14.83
C ALA A 49 3.50 1.52 14.38
N HIS A 50 3.17 0.61 15.31
CA HIS A 50 3.06 -0.83 15.02
C HIS A 50 1.63 -1.31 14.71
N SER A 51 0.65 -0.40 14.70
CA SER A 51 -0.76 -0.75 14.48
C SER A 51 -1.07 -1.14 13.04
N ARG A 52 -0.16 -0.90 12.10
CA ARG A 52 -0.40 -1.00 10.66
C ARG A 52 -1.56 -0.09 10.19
N CYS A 53 -1.90 0.92 10.99
CA CYS A 53 -2.90 1.92 10.66
C CYS A 53 -2.23 3.13 10.01
N PHE A 54 -2.94 3.77 9.10
CA PHE A 54 -2.54 5.01 8.45
C PHE A 54 -3.77 5.82 8.07
N LEU A 55 -3.59 7.12 7.92
CA LEU A 55 -4.65 8.02 7.46
C LEU A 55 -4.61 8.09 5.93
N VAL A 56 -5.72 7.80 5.29
CA VAL A 56 -5.96 8.06 3.87
C VAL A 56 -6.81 9.30 3.76
N ARG A 57 -6.36 10.28 2.99
CA ARG A 57 -7.07 11.53 2.76
C ARG A 57 -7.35 11.71 1.28
N GLN A 58 -8.59 12.04 0.96
CA GLN A 58 -9.07 12.50 -0.33
C GLN A 58 -9.66 13.90 -0.18
N PRO A 59 -9.97 14.64 -1.29
CA PRO A 59 -10.46 16.01 -1.19
C PRO A 59 -11.65 16.19 -0.25
N ASP A 60 -12.59 15.25 -0.26
CA ASP A 60 -13.86 15.35 0.46
C ASP A 60 -13.95 14.44 1.70
N ALA A 61 -12.96 13.60 1.94
CA ALA A 61 -13.01 12.63 3.03
C ALA A 61 -11.63 12.22 3.54
N SER A 62 -11.57 11.89 4.82
CA SER A 62 -10.41 11.21 5.41
C SER A 62 -10.84 10.04 6.27
N VAL A 63 -10.07 8.95 6.22
CA VAL A 63 -10.36 7.72 6.95
C VAL A 63 -9.07 7.09 7.48
N VAL A 64 -9.14 6.55 8.69
CA VAL A 64 -8.07 5.71 9.22
C VAL A 64 -8.28 4.28 8.75
N VAL A 65 -7.28 3.75 8.03
CA VAL A 65 -7.28 2.40 7.47
C VAL A 65 -6.23 1.55 8.20
N ARG A 66 -6.55 0.29 8.43
CA ARG A 66 -5.58 -0.71 8.91
C ARG A 66 -5.26 -1.69 7.79
N LEU A 67 -3.97 -1.81 7.46
CA LEU A 67 -3.51 -2.83 6.52
C LEU A 67 -3.46 -4.19 7.21
N ASP A 68 -4.27 -5.12 6.73
CA ASP A 68 -4.27 -6.50 7.18
C ASP A 68 -3.91 -7.43 6.02
N LEU A 69 -2.74 -8.04 6.10
CA LEU A 69 -2.22 -9.01 5.14
C LEU A 69 -2.15 -10.42 5.73
N SER A 70 -2.91 -10.70 6.80
CA SER A 70 -2.92 -12.02 7.44
C SER A 70 -3.39 -13.14 6.51
N ASN A 71 -4.20 -12.79 5.52
CA ASN A 71 -4.70 -13.73 4.51
C ASN A 71 -3.82 -13.83 3.25
N ALA A 72 -2.65 -13.19 3.26
CA ALA A 72 -1.72 -13.19 2.13
C ALA A 72 -0.26 -13.38 2.60
N PRO A 73 0.05 -14.49 3.31
CA PRO A 73 1.39 -14.74 3.85
C PRO A 73 2.46 -14.88 2.76
N GLU A 74 2.08 -15.35 1.57
CA GLU A 74 2.95 -15.46 0.40
C GLU A 74 3.45 -14.09 -0.05
N VAL A 75 2.54 -13.11 -0.11
CA VAL A 75 2.86 -11.73 -0.47
C VAL A 75 3.85 -11.13 0.54
N LEU A 76 3.66 -11.41 1.83
CA LEU A 76 4.58 -10.95 2.87
C LEU A 76 5.97 -11.57 2.73
N THR A 77 6.06 -12.83 2.30
CA THR A 77 7.34 -13.51 2.05
C THR A 77 8.11 -12.82 0.93
N ILE A 78 7.44 -12.46 -0.16
CA ILE A 78 8.04 -11.76 -1.31
C ILE A 78 8.41 -10.32 -0.97
N LEU A 79 7.50 -9.59 -0.31
CA LEU A 79 7.66 -8.17 0.00
C LEU A 79 8.55 -7.90 1.22
N SER A 80 9.00 -8.93 1.93
CA SER A 80 9.74 -8.76 3.19
C SER A 80 11.05 -7.99 3.04
N GLY A 81 11.65 -7.97 1.86
CA GLY A 81 12.89 -7.25 1.55
C GLY A 81 14.09 -7.64 2.43
N ARG A 82 13.98 -8.73 3.20
CA ARG A 82 15.09 -9.23 4.02
C ARG A 82 16.16 -9.79 3.12
N GLU A 83 17.41 -9.52 3.42
CA GLU A 83 18.56 -10.00 2.64
C GLU A 83 18.51 -11.52 2.37
N SER A 84 18.13 -12.29 3.38
CA SER A 84 17.97 -13.74 3.24
C SER A 84 16.86 -14.15 2.27
N SER A 85 15.76 -13.40 2.25
CA SER A 85 14.63 -13.66 1.33
C SER A 85 15.01 -13.28 -0.11
N VAL A 86 15.70 -12.17 -0.27
CA VAL A 86 16.19 -11.72 -1.59
C VAL A 86 17.19 -12.73 -2.16
N ARG A 87 18.20 -13.12 -1.39
CA ARG A 87 19.16 -14.14 -1.82
C ARG A 87 18.51 -15.46 -2.19
N ARG A 88 17.54 -15.90 -1.40
CA ARG A 88 16.80 -17.14 -1.70
C ARG A 88 16.02 -17.02 -3.00
N LEU A 89 15.40 -15.86 -3.25
CA LEU A 89 14.68 -15.59 -4.49
C LEU A 89 15.64 -15.60 -5.69
N ASP A 90 16.80 -14.94 -5.57
CA ASP A 90 17.81 -14.89 -6.64
C ASP A 90 18.31 -16.30 -6.99
N LEU A 91 18.65 -17.12 -6.00
CA LEU A 91 19.07 -18.51 -6.22
C LEU A 91 17.98 -19.35 -6.87
N LEU A 92 16.70 -19.13 -6.50
CA LEU A 92 15.59 -19.83 -7.14
C LEU A 92 15.43 -19.41 -8.60
N ARG A 93 15.50 -18.11 -8.89
CA ARG A 93 15.42 -17.60 -10.27
C ARG A 93 16.55 -18.10 -11.16
N GLU A 94 17.77 -18.21 -10.61
CA GLU A 94 18.89 -18.82 -11.31
C GLU A 94 18.67 -20.32 -11.61
N ALA A 95 17.98 -21.02 -10.71
CA ALA A 95 17.78 -22.46 -10.83
C ALA A 95 16.59 -22.85 -11.72
N VAL A 96 15.46 -22.11 -11.62
CA VAL A 96 14.20 -22.47 -12.29
C VAL A 96 13.76 -21.49 -13.37
N GLY A 97 14.37 -20.29 -13.44
CA GLY A 97 14.06 -19.24 -14.40
C GLY A 97 13.38 -18.01 -13.78
N ASP A 98 13.21 -16.97 -14.59
CA ASP A 98 12.67 -15.68 -14.16
C ASP A 98 11.13 -15.62 -14.18
N ASP A 99 10.46 -16.63 -14.72
CA ASP A 99 9.00 -16.66 -14.75
C ASP A 99 8.43 -16.83 -13.33
N PRO A 100 7.54 -15.95 -12.87
CA PRO A 100 6.87 -16.11 -11.58
C PRO A 100 6.15 -17.45 -11.40
N ALA A 101 5.62 -18.03 -12.46
CA ALA A 101 4.97 -19.34 -12.41
C ALA A 101 5.93 -20.44 -11.96
N ASP A 102 7.22 -20.32 -12.24
CA ASP A 102 8.24 -21.32 -11.90
C ASP A 102 8.81 -21.12 -10.48
N TRP A 103 9.23 -19.89 -10.14
CA TRP A 103 9.91 -19.65 -8.86
C TRP A 103 8.94 -19.39 -7.68
N PHE A 104 7.72 -18.89 -7.94
CA PHE A 104 6.77 -18.56 -6.87
C PHE A 104 6.35 -19.80 -6.05
N PRO A 105 5.98 -20.94 -6.67
CA PRO A 105 5.68 -22.17 -5.92
C PRO A 105 6.87 -22.67 -5.12
N ALA A 106 8.08 -22.58 -5.68
CA ALA A 106 9.31 -23.00 -5.02
C ALA A 106 9.68 -22.12 -3.81
N LEU A 107 9.31 -20.83 -3.86
CA LEU A 107 9.56 -19.88 -2.77
C LEU A 107 8.52 -19.98 -1.65
N THR A 108 7.25 -20.12 -2.01
CA THR A 108 6.10 -19.96 -1.08
C THR A 108 5.43 -21.28 -0.71
N GLY A 109 5.58 -22.32 -1.52
CA GLY A 109 4.86 -23.58 -1.39
C GLY A 109 3.42 -23.54 -1.93
N HIS A 110 3.02 -22.45 -2.59
CA HIS A 110 1.68 -22.25 -3.13
C HIS A 110 1.74 -22.04 -4.64
N ALA A 111 0.67 -22.38 -5.35
CA ALA A 111 0.56 -22.14 -6.79
C ALA A 111 0.59 -20.63 -7.11
N TRP A 112 1.14 -20.26 -8.27
CA TRP A 112 1.14 -18.88 -8.74
C TRP A 112 -0.29 -18.39 -9.01
N PRO A 113 -0.76 -17.32 -8.33
CA PRO A 113 -2.14 -16.85 -8.48
C PRO A 113 -2.41 -16.16 -9.82
N GLY A 114 -1.35 -15.87 -10.59
CA GLY A 114 -1.46 -15.27 -11.93
C GLY A 114 -1.59 -16.29 -13.06
N GLU A 115 -1.55 -17.59 -12.78
CA GLU A 115 -1.82 -18.61 -13.77
C GLU A 115 -3.31 -18.54 -14.12
N LYS A 116 -3.60 -17.96 -15.28
CA LYS A 116 -4.97 -17.96 -15.81
C LYS A 116 -5.38 -19.42 -16.00
N SER A 117 -6.34 -19.87 -15.23
CA SER A 117 -7.14 -21.01 -15.66
C SER A 117 -7.64 -20.67 -17.07
N ASP A 118 -7.30 -21.47 -18.08
CA ASP A 118 -7.88 -21.39 -19.41
C ASP A 118 -9.39 -21.70 -19.32
N GLY A 119 -10.14 -20.73 -18.82
CA GLY A 119 -11.58 -20.67 -18.88
C GLY A 119 -11.98 -19.62 -19.92
N PRO A 120 -13.11 -19.77 -20.58
CA PRO A 120 -13.52 -18.87 -21.66
C PRO A 120 -13.57 -17.43 -21.15
N SER A 121 -12.96 -16.52 -21.90
CA SER A 121 -12.97 -15.10 -21.70
C SER A 121 -14.39 -14.55 -21.86
N ASP A 122 -15.12 -14.41 -20.78
CA ASP A 122 -16.27 -13.51 -20.73
C ASP A 122 -15.73 -12.10 -20.39
N ASP A 123 -15.53 -11.36 -21.47
CA ASP A 123 -15.32 -9.92 -21.47
C ASP A 123 -16.63 -9.25 -21.04
N ASP A 124 -16.77 -8.96 -19.77
CA ASP A 124 -17.74 -7.98 -19.29
C ASP A 124 -17.12 -7.18 -18.16
N GLY A 125 -16.72 -5.96 -18.53
CA GLY A 125 -16.20 -4.94 -17.64
C GLY A 125 -17.22 -4.48 -16.59
N ALA A 126 -17.39 -5.26 -15.54
CA ALA A 126 -18.14 -4.87 -14.37
C ALA A 126 -17.18 -4.31 -13.30
N LEU A 127 -17.07 -3.00 -13.24
CA LEU A 127 -16.60 -2.28 -12.07
C LEU A 127 -17.40 -2.75 -10.86
N LEU A 128 -16.73 -3.42 -9.92
CA LEU A 128 -17.34 -3.83 -8.66
C LEU A 128 -17.83 -2.58 -7.91
N PRO A 129 -19.11 -2.52 -7.50
CA PRO A 129 -19.62 -1.40 -6.72
C PRO A 129 -18.99 -1.41 -5.32
N PHE A 130 -18.40 -0.28 -4.94
CA PHE A 130 -17.99 0.01 -3.57
C PHE A 130 -19.21 -0.15 -2.66
N LYS A 131 -19.22 -1.17 -1.82
CA LYS A 131 -20.20 -1.27 -0.74
C LYS A 131 -19.86 -0.21 0.31
N GLN A 132 -20.68 0.84 0.38
CA GLN A 132 -20.74 1.72 1.53
C GLN A 132 -21.11 0.89 2.75
N ALA A 133 -20.20 0.81 3.74
CA ALA A 133 -20.56 0.38 5.08
C ALA A 133 -21.30 1.53 5.75
N ALA A 134 -22.63 1.41 5.87
CA ALA A 134 -23.45 2.25 6.70
C ALA A 134 -23.59 1.60 8.08
N GLU A 135 -23.55 2.48 9.11
CA GLU A 135 -23.80 2.33 10.55
C GLU A 135 -22.67 1.80 11.41
#